data_e35e94517e3534fd2ef6e7d59b69b813
#
_entry.id   e35e94517e3534fd2ef6e7d59b69b813
#
_cell.length_a   1.000
_cell.length_b   1.000
_cell.length_c   1.000
_cell.angle_alpha   90.00
_cell.angle_beta   90.00
_cell.angle_gamma   90.00
#
_symmetry.space_group_name_H-M   'P 1'
#
loop_
_entity.id
_entity.type
_entity.pdbx_description
1 polymer ?
#
loop_
_entity_poly.entity_id
_entity_poly.type
_entity_poly.pdbx_seq_one_letter_code
_entity_poly.pdbx_strand_id
1 'polypeptide(L)'
;MKMLQPSIYLPIFLSSVFFPLRLAQANPPLVADIPFLQTGDRIAFVGGGLIERARLNGHLETALTLGAGPKVSGLRFRNLGWSGDTVFNDARAYFGKPKEGRDRLKKIIAEWKPNVVFLNYGVEVVLSTGRAWTDEPTASKRSAGSWDESKGVFLEGYRKMLEEIRKEAGDDLRKVVVIAPPPLENLGSPLPDHQENNRRLAKVRDALQTFAKERNADFVDLFRAMGGDKLEAAVSPKIYTHDGLHFTRHGYLELAGQFALGLGYETIQPDTLTENLRKGIIEKNRLFFHRWRPANETYLYLFRKHEQGNNAKEIPQFDPIIEEREKEIEELEQQETDISKEQLNIAKAKIDALESKYYEKI
;
A
#
# COMPACT_ATOMS: atom_id res chain seq x y z
N MET A 1 43.55 36.54 67.36
CA MET A 1 43.40 35.13 67.05
C MET A 1 42.36 35.02 65.94
N LYS A 2 42.81 35.03 64.70
CA LYS A 2 41.94 34.92 63.53
C LYS A 2 42.04 33.46 62.98
N MET A 3 40.95 32.71 63.01
CA MET A 3 40.91 31.39 62.44
C MET A 3 40.66 31.49 60.92
N LEU A 4 41.50 30.85 60.17
CA LEU A 4 41.41 30.63 58.72
C LEU A 4 40.45 29.48 58.45
N GLN A 5 39.45 29.69 57.59
CA GLN A 5 38.62 28.64 57.04
C GLN A 5 39.25 28.06 55.76
N PRO A 6 39.29 26.75 55.58
CA PRO A 6 39.77 26.16 54.33
C PRO A 6 38.68 26.13 53.25
N SER A 7 39.06 26.62 52.06
CA SER A 7 38.27 26.51 50.83
C SER A 7 38.24 25.06 50.32
N ILE A 8 37.05 24.53 50.16
CA ILE A 8 36.83 23.21 49.57
C ILE A 8 36.67 23.42 48.06
N TYR A 9 37.65 22.96 47.27
CA TYR A 9 37.51 22.82 45.83
C TYR A 9 36.76 21.52 45.52
N LEU A 10 35.61 21.65 44.87
CA LEU A 10 34.82 20.53 44.33
C LEU A 10 35.20 20.34 42.85
N PRO A 11 35.73 19.18 42.41
CA PRO A 11 35.97 18.94 40.99
C PRO A 11 34.67 18.64 40.27
N ILE A 12 34.38 19.44 39.24
CA ILE A 12 33.29 19.18 38.32
C ILE A 12 33.73 18.04 37.39
N PHE A 13 33.18 16.84 37.59
CA PHE A 13 33.31 15.75 36.65
C PHE A 13 32.35 16.00 35.49
N LEU A 14 32.88 16.45 34.33
CA LEU A 14 32.15 16.36 33.06
C LEU A 14 32.14 14.89 32.61
N SER A 15 31.05 14.19 32.88
CA SER A 15 30.82 12.90 32.26
C SER A 15 30.27 13.13 30.85
N SER A 16 31.16 12.99 29.85
CA SER A 16 30.75 12.90 28.44
C SER A 16 30.00 11.61 28.24
N VAL A 17 28.65 11.71 28.16
CA VAL A 17 27.77 10.61 27.73
C VAL A 17 27.96 10.44 26.23
N PHE A 18 28.81 9.49 25.85
CA PHE A 18 28.83 8.98 24.48
C PHE A 18 27.56 8.19 24.23
N PHE A 19 26.62 8.77 23.51
CA PHE A 19 25.54 8.01 22.87
C PHE A 19 26.16 7.34 21.64
N PRO A 20 26.18 6.01 21.57
CA PRO A 20 26.52 5.36 20.31
C PRO A 20 25.39 5.63 19.31
N LEU A 21 25.70 6.41 18.27
CA LEU A 21 24.88 6.46 17.07
C LEU A 21 24.79 5.02 16.53
N ARG A 22 23.71 4.33 16.81
CA ARG A 22 23.39 3.10 16.08
C ARG A 22 23.06 3.53 14.64
N LEU A 23 24.04 3.46 13.77
CA LEU A 23 23.85 3.38 12.33
C LEU A 23 22.89 2.21 12.11
N ALA A 24 21.67 2.50 11.67
CA ALA A 24 20.79 1.51 11.12
C ALA A 24 21.60 0.78 10.05
N GLN A 25 21.77 -0.54 10.18
CA GLN A 25 22.34 -1.35 9.13
C GLN A 25 21.39 -1.24 7.93
N ALA A 26 21.78 -0.39 6.98
CA ALA A 26 21.20 -0.40 5.65
C ALA A 26 21.43 -1.80 5.09
N ASN A 27 20.37 -2.47 4.70
CA ASN A 27 20.47 -3.67 3.91
C ASN A 27 21.38 -3.38 2.71
N PRO A 28 22.28 -4.30 2.33
CA PRO A 28 23.13 -4.07 1.18
C PRO A 28 22.24 -3.76 -0.03
N PRO A 29 22.63 -2.83 -0.91
CA PRO A 29 21.85 -2.49 -2.07
C PRO A 29 21.63 -3.77 -2.90
N LEU A 30 20.37 -4.06 -3.17
CA LEU A 30 20.00 -5.10 -4.13
C LEU A 30 20.67 -4.78 -5.45
N VAL A 31 21.32 -5.78 -5.98
CA VAL A 31 22.11 -5.75 -7.21
C VAL A 31 21.30 -5.10 -8.33
N ALA A 32 21.95 -4.12 -8.97
CA ALA A 32 21.72 -3.56 -10.32
C ALA A 32 20.48 -2.66 -10.53
N ASP A 33 20.75 -1.47 -10.85
CA ASP A 33 20.33 -0.46 -11.85
C ASP A 33 18.95 -0.57 -12.57
N ILE A 34 18.08 -1.52 -12.27
CA ILE A 34 16.74 -1.54 -12.84
C ILE A 34 15.75 -1.05 -11.80
N PRO A 35 15.13 0.13 -11.98
CA PRO A 35 14.11 0.64 -11.09
C PRO A 35 12.98 -0.39 -10.92
N PHE A 36 12.42 -0.51 -9.72
CA PHE A 36 11.29 -1.41 -9.45
C PHE A 36 10.11 -1.11 -10.41
N LEU A 37 9.76 0.16 -10.58
CA LEU A 37 8.84 0.66 -11.61
C LEU A 37 9.61 1.22 -12.81
N GLN A 38 9.05 1.10 -13.98
CA GLN A 38 9.62 1.55 -15.25
C GLN A 38 8.66 2.54 -15.94
N THR A 39 9.22 3.42 -16.74
CA THR A 39 8.44 4.36 -17.56
C THR A 39 7.34 3.64 -18.34
N GLY A 40 6.13 4.15 -18.24
CA GLY A 40 4.96 3.62 -18.92
C GLY A 40 4.33 2.37 -18.26
N ASP A 41 4.78 1.96 -17.06
CA ASP A 41 4.18 0.82 -16.37
C ASP A 41 2.69 1.03 -16.09
N ARG A 42 1.93 -0.01 -16.36
CA ARG A 42 0.53 -0.17 -15.94
C ARG A 42 0.50 -0.98 -14.65
N ILE A 43 0.03 -0.35 -13.58
CA ILE A 43 0.08 -0.89 -12.23
C ILE A 43 -1.34 -1.17 -11.74
N ALA A 44 -1.62 -2.39 -11.29
CA ALA A 44 -2.89 -2.76 -10.68
C ALA A 44 -2.72 -3.04 -9.18
N PHE A 45 -3.57 -2.42 -8.36
CA PHE A 45 -3.77 -2.81 -6.96
C PHE A 45 -4.98 -3.72 -6.86
N VAL A 46 -4.81 -4.91 -6.32
CA VAL A 46 -5.88 -5.90 -6.11
C VAL A 46 -5.93 -6.27 -4.63
N GLY A 47 -7.10 -6.21 -4.04
CA GLY A 47 -7.24 -6.49 -2.60
C GLY A 47 -8.63 -6.19 -2.06
N GLY A 48 -8.74 -6.26 -0.74
CA GLY A 48 -9.95 -5.96 0.01
C GLY A 48 -10.14 -4.47 0.31
N GLY A 49 -10.75 -4.17 1.47
CA GLY A 49 -11.13 -2.82 1.89
C GLY A 49 -9.97 -1.86 2.05
N LEU A 50 -8.79 -2.32 2.48
CA LEU A 50 -7.59 -1.49 2.57
C LEU A 50 -7.25 -0.87 1.21
N ILE A 51 -7.20 -1.70 0.18
CA ILE A 51 -6.88 -1.27 -1.18
C ILE A 51 -8.00 -0.41 -1.76
N GLU A 52 -9.28 -0.82 -1.65
CA GLU A 52 -10.38 0.00 -2.17
C GLU A 52 -10.37 1.41 -1.59
N ARG A 53 -10.20 1.53 -0.27
CA ARG A 53 -10.23 2.83 0.42
C ARG A 53 -8.99 3.69 0.13
N ALA A 54 -7.85 3.09 -0.21
CA ALA A 54 -6.63 3.83 -0.58
C ALA A 54 -6.88 4.80 -1.75
N ARG A 55 -7.80 4.48 -2.67
CA ARG A 55 -8.19 5.38 -3.77
C ARG A 55 -8.74 6.74 -3.31
N LEU A 56 -9.38 6.78 -2.13
CA LEU A 56 -9.96 8.00 -1.57
C LEU A 56 -8.90 8.96 -1.01
N ASN A 57 -7.71 8.44 -0.74
CA ASN A 57 -6.64 9.19 -0.10
C ASN A 57 -5.48 9.51 -1.06
N GLY A 58 -5.28 8.71 -2.11
CA GLY A 58 -4.27 8.90 -3.15
C GLY A 58 -2.81 8.67 -2.73
N HIS A 59 -2.53 8.48 -1.43
CA HIS A 59 -1.17 8.45 -0.89
C HIS A 59 -0.31 7.31 -1.44
N LEU A 60 -0.87 6.10 -1.66
CA LEU A 60 -0.12 4.97 -2.21
C LEU A 60 0.42 5.28 -3.62
N GLU A 61 -0.44 5.79 -4.50
CA GLU A 61 -0.04 6.13 -5.86
C GLU A 61 0.94 7.30 -5.87
N THR A 62 0.69 8.35 -5.07
CA THR A 62 1.61 9.49 -4.93
C THR A 62 3.00 9.03 -4.49
N ALA A 63 3.07 8.16 -3.47
CA ALA A 63 4.35 7.65 -2.96
C ALA A 63 5.10 6.81 -3.99
N LEU A 64 4.40 6.03 -4.81
CA LEU A 64 5.03 5.24 -5.88
C LEU A 64 5.47 6.12 -7.06
N THR A 65 4.64 7.08 -7.47
CA THR A 65 4.94 8.01 -8.57
C THR A 65 6.21 8.79 -8.27
N LEU A 66 6.27 9.43 -7.11
CA LEU A 66 7.43 10.23 -6.73
C LEU A 66 8.64 9.37 -6.31
N GLY A 67 8.39 8.24 -5.62
CA GLY A 67 9.44 7.30 -5.20
C GLY A 67 10.16 6.63 -6.35
N ALA A 68 9.51 6.43 -7.49
CA ALA A 68 10.15 5.90 -8.70
C ALA A 68 11.24 6.83 -9.26
N GLY A 69 11.19 8.11 -8.89
CA GLY A 69 12.19 9.12 -9.20
C GLY A 69 12.13 9.67 -10.62
N PRO A 70 12.95 10.66 -10.93
CA PRO A 70 12.81 11.51 -12.11
C PRO A 70 13.12 10.85 -13.46
N LYS A 71 13.55 9.61 -13.45
CA LYS A 71 13.83 8.83 -14.67
C LYS A 71 12.66 7.93 -15.08
N VAL A 72 11.63 7.84 -14.25
CA VAL A 72 10.45 7.02 -14.48
C VAL A 72 9.25 7.95 -14.61
N SER A 73 8.51 7.86 -15.69
CA SER A 73 7.35 8.71 -15.97
C SER A 73 6.24 7.91 -16.66
N GLY A 74 5.05 8.52 -16.78
CA GLY A 74 3.93 7.91 -17.48
C GLY A 74 3.36 6.68 -16.78
N LEU A 75 3.53 6.58 -15.45
CA LEU A 75 2.93 5.49 -14.66
C LEU A 75 1.40 5.59 -14.70
N ARG A 76 0.76 4.45 -14.91
CA ARG A 76 -0.71 4.35 -14.95
C ARG A 76 -1.19 3.37 -13.88
N PHE A 77 -2.10 3.82 -13.02
CA PHE A 77 -2.58 3.04 -11.89
C PHE A 77 -4.07 2.70 -12.02
N ARG A 78 -4.43 1.48 -11.64
CA ARG A 78 -5.82 1.03 -11.49
C ARG A 78 -6.01 0.40 -10.12
N ASN A 79 -6.82 1.05 -9.30
CA ASN A 79 -7.22 0.50 -8.01
C ASN A 79 -8.41 -0.44 -8.22
N LEU A 80 -8.13 -1.74 -8.15
CA LEU A 80 -9.11 -2.81 -8.28
C LEU A 80 -9.49 -3.39 -6.91
N GLY A 81 -9.28 -2.66 -5.83
CA GLY A 81 -9.73 -3.06 -4.50
C GLY A 81 -11.24 -3.19 -4.41
N TRP A 82 -11.71 -4.10 -3.55
CA TRP A 82 -13.13 -4.34 -3.33
C TRP A 82 -13.40 -4.71 -1.87
N SER A 83 -14.09 -3.85 -1.16
CA SER A 83 -14.42 -4.09 0.26
C SER A 83 -15.19 -5.38 0.45
N GLY A 84 -14.75 -6.18 1.42
CA GLY A 84 -15.31 -7.52 1.68
C GLY A 84 -14.81 -8.62 0.75
N ASP A 85 -13.96 -8.30 -0.23
CA ASP A 85 -13.42 -9.30 -1.14
C ASP A 85 -12.39 -10.20 -0.46
N THR A 86 -12.24 -11.41 -1.00
CA THR A 86 -11.33 -12.44 -0.51
C THR A 86 -10.48 -12.96 -1.66
N VAL A 87 -9.57 -13.87 -1.35
CA VAL A 87 -8.79 -14.59 -2.39
C VAL A 87 -9.64 -15.38 -3.38
N PHE A 88 -10.93 -15.55 -3.12
CA PHE A 88 -11.88 -16.20 -4.02
C PHE A 88 -12.63 -15.20 -4.91
N ASN A 89 -12.48 -13.90 -4.67
CA ASN A 89 -13.12 -12.79 -5.39
C ASN A 89 -14.67 -12.85 -5.32
N ASP A 90 -15.20 -13.39 -4.25
CA ASP A 90 -16.63 -13.64 -4.03
C ASP A 90 -17.45 -12.37 -3.87
N ALA A 91 -16.90 -11.32 -3.22
CA ALA A 91 -17.59 -10.03 -3.12
C ALA A 91 -17.81 -9.35 -4.48
N ARG A 92 -17.00 -9.68 -5.48
CA ARG A 92 -17.11 -9.13 -6.85
C ARG A 92 -18.25 -9.74 -7.64
N ALA A 93 -18.87 -10.82 -7.13
CA ALA A 93 -19.94 -11.53 -7.82
C ALA A 93 -21.28 -10.82 -7.74
N TYR A 94 -21.46 -9.79 -6.88
CA TYR A 94 -22.74 -9.16 -6.56
C TYR A 94 -23.79 -10.20 -6.11
N PHE A 95 -24.77 -10.50 -6.99
CA PHE A 95 -25.83 -11.48 -6.76
C PHE A 95 -25.52 -12.84 -7.40
N GLY A 96 -24.38 -12.95 -8.06
CA GLY A 96 -23.96 -14.14 -8.78
C GLY A 96 -23.17 -15.13 -7.93
N LYS A 97 -22.61 -16.13 -8.59
CA LYS A 97 -21.73 -17.13 -7.96
C LYS A 97 -20.30 -16.57 -7.84
N PRO A 98 -19.47 -17.04 -6.89
CA PRO A 98 -18.07 -16.61 -6.76
C PRO A 98 -17.27 -16.66 -8.04
N LYS A 99 -17.52 -17.65 -8.91
CA LYS A 99 -16.90 -17.71 -10.24
C LYS A 99 -17.11 -16.44 -11.06
N GLU A 100 -18.27 -15.81 -10.97
CA GLU A 100 -18.55 -14.57 -11.70
C GLU A 100 -17.71 -13.40 -11.18
N GLY A 101 -17.44 -13.38 -9.87
CA GLY A 101 -16.49 -12.41 -9.29
C GLY A 101 -15.06 -12.61 -9.80
N ARG A 102 -14.60 -13.84 -9.87
CA ARG A 102 -13.32 -14.20 -10.49
C ARG A 102 -13.26 -13.81 -11.97
N ASP A 103 -14.27 -14.12 -12.72
CA ASP A 103 -14.33 -13.78 -14.16
C ASP A 103 -14.31 -12.26 -14.38
N ARG A 104 -14.88 -11.48 -13.46
CA ARG A 104 -14.81 -10.01 -13.47
C ARG A 104 -13.38 -9.51 -13.26
N LEU A 105 -12.64 -10.05 -12.27
CA LEU A 105 -11.24 -9.70 -12.07
C LEU A 105 -10.38 -10.09 -13.28
N LYS A 106 -10.57 -11.30 -13.79
CA LYS A 106 -9.85 -11.78 -14.99
C LYS A 106 -10.08 -10.86 -16.19
N LYS A 107 -11.33 -10.47 -16.43
CA LYS A 107 -11.70 -9.59 -17.54
C LYS A 107 -10.93 -8.26 -17.45
N ILE A 108 -10.96 -7.57 -16.31
CA ILE A 108 -10.28 -6.28 -16.18
C ILE A 108 -8.74 -6.41 -16.28
N ILE A 109 -8.15 -7.50 -15.76
CA ILE A 109 -6.72 -7.79 -15.92
C ILE A 109 -6.38 -8.05 -17.39
N ALA A 110 -7.19 -8.83 -18.10
CA ALA A 110 -7.00 -9.11 -19.53
C ALA A 110 -7.12 -7.86 -20.41
N GLU A 111 -8.03 -6.95 -20.08
CA GLU A 111 -8.21 -5.67 -20.79
C GLU A 111 -7.10 -4.68 -20.48
N TRP A 112 -6.70 -4.55 -19.22
CA TRP A 112 -5.72 -3.58 -18.77
C TRP A 112 -4.27 -3.99 -19.02
N LYS A 113 -3.97 -5.31 -18.99
CA LYS A 113 -2.63 -5.88 -19.19
C LYS A 113 -1.58 -5.22 -18.29
N PRO A 114 -1.69 -5.31 -16.94
CA PRO A 114 -0.75 -4.67 -16.04
C PRO A 114 0.65 -5.25 -16.16
N ASN A 115 1.66 -4.37 -16.02
CA ASN A 115 3.07 -4.76 -15.93
C ASN A 115 3.47 -5.10 -14.49
N VAL A 116 2.79 -4.48 -13.51
CA VAL A 116 3.00 -4.69 -12.08
C VAL A 116 1.66 -4.90 -11.38
N VAL A 117 1.57 -5.92 -10.53
CA VAL A 117 0.36 -6.18 -9.73
C VAL A 117 0.73 -6.26 -8.25
N PHE A 118 0.06 -5.46 -7.44
CA PHE A 118 0.11 -5.48 -5.98
C PHE A 118 -1.10 -6.24 -5.43
N LEU A 119 -0.86 -7.24 -4.58
CA LEU A 119 -1.89 -8.11 -4.01
C LEU A 119 -1.92 -7.97 -2.48
N ASN A 120 -3.05 -7.53 -1.93
CA ASN A 120 -3.22 -7.42 -0.48
C ASN A 120 -4.49 -8.15 -0.01
N TYR A 121 -4.30 -9.34 0.53
CA TYR A 121 -5.33 -10.17 1.18
C TYR A 121 -4.76 -10.82 2.43
N GLY A 122 -5.62 -11.23 3.36
CA GLY A 122 -5.27 -11.98 4.56
C GLY A 122 -5.90 -11.46 5.84
N VAL A 123 -6.29 -10.18 5.91
CA VAL A 123 -7.00 -9.65 7.09
C VAL A 123 -8.38 -10.29 7.25
N GLU A 124 -9.03 -10.58 6.15
CA GLU A 124 -10.35 -11.22 6.09
C GLU A 124 -10.36 -12.62 6.72
N VAL A 125 -9.27 -13.37 6.58
CA VAL A 125 -9.13 -14.72 7.19
C VAL A 125 -9.13 -14.64 8.71
N VAL A 126 -8.55 -13.56 9.24
CA VAL A 126 -8.43 -13.32 10.68
C VAL A 126 -9.73 -12.78 11.25
N LEU A 127 -10.38 -11.85 10.54
CA LEU A 127 -11.62 -11.20 10.98
C LEU A 127 -12.86 -12.07 10.80
N SER A 128 -12.82 -13.05 9.92
CA SER A 128 -13.95 -13.96 9.70
C SER A 128 -14.23 -14.90 10.87
N THR A 129 -13.63 -14.63 12.02
CA THR A 129 -13.81 -15.24 13.33
C THR A 129 -14.36 -16.66 13.26
N GLY A 130 -13.46 -17.60 13.08
CA GLY A 130 -13.78 -19.00 13.23
C GLY A 130 -14.62 -19.63 12.12
N ARG A 131 -14.65 -19.06 10.93
CA ARG A 131 -15.26 -19.69 9.75
C ARG A 131 -14.18 -20.26 8.86
N ALA A 132 -14.24 -21.54 8.55
CA ALA A 132 -13.40 -22.13 7.53
C ALA A 132 -13.73 -21.49 6.17
N TRP A 133 -12.71 -21.06 5.48
CA TRP A 133 -12.82 -20.56 4.11
C TRP A 133 -12.92 -21.75 3.17
N THR A 134 -14.00 -21.85 2.43
CA THR A 134 -14.15 -22.84 1.36
C THR A 134 -14.36 -22.09 0.06
N ASP A 135 -13.89 -22.64 -1.05
CA ASP A 135 -14.16 -22.13 -2.39
C ASP A 135 -15.61 -22.37 -2.83
N GLU A 136 -16.40 -23.03 -1.98
CA GLU A 136 -17.84 -23.19 -2.15
C GLU A 136 -18.62 -22.21 -1.26
N PRO A 137 -19.52 -21.41 -1.87
CA PRO A 137 -20.20 -20.30 -1.18
C PRO A 137 -21.43 -20.74 -0.38
N THR A 138 -21.48 -21.94 0.11
CA THR A 138 -22.60 -22.34 0.98
C THR A 138 -22.40 -21.70 2.34
N ALA A 139 -23.00 -20.52 2.52
CA ALA A 139 -22.96 -19.71 3.74
C ALA A 139 -23.35 -20.50 5.02
N SER A 140 -23.95 -21.65 4.90
CA SER A 140 -24.41 -22.50 6.00
C SER A 140 -23.36 -23.45 6.58
N LYS A 141 -22.18 -23.63 5.94
CA LYS A 141 -21.15 -24.58 6.37
C LYS A 141 -19.80 -23.94 6.69
N ARG A 142 -19.74 -22.65 6.89
CA ARG A 142 -18.52 -21.98 7.38
C ARG A 142 -18.40 -22.26 8.89
N SER A 143 -17.84 -23.42 9.23
CA SER A 143 -17.52 -23.73 10.63
C SER A 143 -16.37 -22.87 11.14
N ALA A 144 -16.35 -22.63 12.44
CA ALA A 144 -15.26 -21.98 13.14
C ALA A 144 -13.98 -22.83 13.00
N GLY A 145 -13.12 -22.50 12.04
CA GLY A 145 -11.82 -23.13 11.88
C GLY A 145 -10.70 -22.34 12.56
N SER A 146 -9.70 -23.04 13.04
CA SER A 146 -8.43 -22.41 13.43
C SER A 146 -7.70 -21.86 12.20
N TRP A 147 -6.65 -21.03 12.41
CA TRP A 147 -5.77 -20.65 11.31
C TRP A 147 -5.19 -21.87 10.58
N ASP A 148 -4.83 -22.91 11.32
CA ASP A 148 -4.22 -24.11 10.75
C ASP A 148 -5.17 -24.84 9.79
N GLU A 149 -6.49 -24.83 10.08
CA GLU A 149 -7.53 -25.36 9.19
C GLU A 149 -7.79 -24.45 7.98
N SER A 150 -7.75 -23.13 8.17
CA SER A 150 -8.03 -22.13 7.11
C SER A 150 -6.85 -21.89 6.19
N LYS A 151 -5.61 -22.10 6.66
CA LYS A 151 -4.37 -21.80 5.95
C LYS A 151 -4.29 -22.44 4.57
N GLY A 152 -4.58 -23.75 4.49
CA GLY A 152 -4.49 -24.49 3.23
C GLY A 152 -5.48 -23.95 2.19
N VAL A 153 -6.70 -23.70 2.58
CA VAL A 153 -7.77 -23.16 1.71
C VAL A 153 -7.43 -21.73 1.27
N PHE A 154 -6.96 -20.90 2.18
CA PHE A 154 -6.55 -19.52 1.89
C PHE A 154 -5.40 -19.47 0.87
N LEU A 155 -4.31 -20.21 1.13
CA LEU A 155 -3.14 -20.22 0.24
C LEU A 155 -3.47 -20.84 -1.12
N GLU A 156 -4.33 -21.83 -1.18
CA GLU A 156 -4.80 -22.42 -2.44
C GLU A 156 -5.66 -21.42 -3.23
N GLY A 157 -6.54 -20.69 -2.57
CA GLY A 157 -7.31 -19.59 -3.19
C GLY A 157 -6.40 -18.50 -3.73
N TYR A 158 -5.39 -18.11 -2.93
CA TYR A 158 -4.38 -17.12 -3.34
C TYR A 158 -3.58 -17.59 -4.56
N ARG A 159 -3.16 -18.87 -4.57
CA ARG A 159 -2.44 -19.49 -5.68
C ARG A 159 -3.26 -19.44 -6.98
N LYS A 160 -4.52 -19.90 -6.92
CA LYS A 160 -5.41 -19.88 -8.08
C LYS A 160 -5.61 -18.47 -8.63
N MET A 161 -5.86 -17.50 -7.75
CA MET A 161 -6.02 -16.10 -8.15
C MET A 161 -4.74 -15.55 -8.80
N LEU A 162 -3.57 -15.81 -8.22
CA LEU A 162 -2.29 -15.38 -8.78
C LEU A 162 -2.02 -15.98 -10.15
N GLU A 163 -2.30 -17.26 -10.34
CA GLU A 163 -2.13 -17.96 -11.63
C GLU A 163 -3.07 -17.40 -12.70
N GLU A 164 -4.31 -17.11 -12.33
CA GLU A 164 -5.27 -16.47 -13.23
C GLU A 164 -4.83 -15.05 -13.61
N ILE A 165 -4.36 -14.25 -12.65
CA ILE A 165 -3.81 -12.91 -12.94
C ILE A 165 -2.62 -12.99 -13.89
N ARG A 166 -1.68 -13.89 -13.65
CA ARG A 166 -0.52 -14.10 -14.55
C ARG A 166 -0.95 -14.50 -15.95
N LYS A 167 -1.88 -15.43 -16.05
CA LYS A 167 -2.42 -15.89 -17.33
C LYS A 167 -3.09 -14.75 -18.11
N GLU A 168 -3.95 -13.97 -17.44
CA GLU A 168 -4.71 -12.92 -18.11
C GLU A 168 -3.86 -11.68 -18.44
N ALA A 169 -2.89 -11.32 -17.60
CA ALA A 169 -1.93 -10.25 -17.88
C ALA A 169 -0.96 -10.64 -19.01
N GLY A 170 -0.58 -11.94 -19.07
CA GLY A 170 0.34 -12.46 -20.09
C GLY A 170 1.78 -12.00 -19.89
N ASP A 171 2.56 -11.95 -20.98
CA ASP A 171 3.99 -11.66 -20.97
C ASP A 171 4.33 -10.22 -20.57
N ASP A 172 3.35 -9.32 -20.58
CA ASP A 172 3.51 -7.95 -20.11
C ASP A 172 3.76 -7.86 -18.59
N LEU A 173 3.34 -8.88 -17.82
CA LEU A 173 3.46 -8.88 -16.37
C LEU A 173 4.89 -9.18 -15.91
N ARG A 174 5.59 -8.14 -15.48
CA ARG A 174 6.99 -8.23 -14.99
C ARG A 174 7.08 -8.55 -13.50
N LYS A 175 6.19 -7.97 -12.69
CA LYS A 175 6.25 -8.01 -11.24
C LYS A 175 4.90 -8.34 -10.61
N VAL A 176 4.94 -9.20 -9.63
CA VAL A 176 3.86 -9.40 -8.68
C VAL A 176 4.41 -9.17 -7.29
N VAL A 177 3.70 -8.37 -6.49
CA VAL A 177 4.05 -8.07 -5.11
C VAL A 177 2.94 -8.55 -4.19
N VAL A 178 3.27 -9.43 -3.31
CA VAL A 178 2.39 -9.85 -2.20
C VAL A 178 2.62 -8.91 -1.03
N ILE A 179 1.56 -8.26 -0.56
CA ILE A 179 1.60 -7.32 0.55
C ILE A 179 0.98 -7.98 1.77
N ALA A 180 1.73 -8.15 2.84
CA ALA A 180 1.17 -8.56 4.12
C ALA A 180 0.24 -7.46 4.65
N PRO A 181 -0.98 -7.79 5.14
CA PRO A 181 -1.85 -6.79 5.76
C PRO A 181 -1.16 -6.10 6.93
N PRO A 182 -1.38 -4.79 7.13
CA PRO A 182 -0.92 -4.11 8.34
C PRO A 182 -1.62 -4.67 9.58
N PRO A 183 -1.06 -4.46 10.79
CA PRO A 183 -1.70 -4.90 12.02
C PRO A 183 -3.00 -4.15 12.28
N LEU A 184 -3.90 -4.78 13.03
CA LEU A 184 -5.11 -4.15 13.54
C LEU A 184 -4.78 -3.36 14.81
N GLU A 185 -5.28 -2.15 14.95
CA GLU A 185 -5.00 -1.30 16.10
C GLU A 185 -5.94 -1.59 17.27
N ASN A 186 -5.38 -1.65 18.47
CA ASN A 186 -6.13 -1.63 19.72
C ASN A 186 -6.36 -0.18 20.15
N LEU A 187 -7.58 0.30 20.01
CA LEU A 187 -7.96 1.67 20.34
C LEU A 187 -8.61 1.79 21.73
N GLY A 188 -8.75 0.67 22.42
CA GLY A 188 -9.40 0.59 23.72
C GLY A 188 -10.93 0.51 23.66
N SER A 189 -11.56 0.24 24.83
CA SER A 189 -13.02 0.17 24.94
C SER A 189 -13.68 1.50 24.50
N PRO A 190 -14.81 1.48 23.76
CA PRO A 190 -15.66 0.33 23.47
C PRO A 190 -15.30 -0.44 22.17
N LEU A 191 -14.16 -0.18 21.56
CA LEU A 191 -13.74 -0.86 20.33
C LEU A 191 -13.18 -2.25 20.62
N PRO A 192 -13.16 -3.16 19.63
CA PRO A 192 -12.69 -4.52 19.82
C PRO A 192 -11.21 -4.59 20.21
N ASP A 193 -10.86 -5.57 21.06
CA ASP A 193 -9.48 -5.96 21.29
C ASP A 193 -8.98 -6.86 20.15
N HIS A 194 -7.91 -6.44 19.49
CA HIS A 194 -7.33 -7.13 18.34
C HIS A 194 -6.04 -7.92 18.67
N GLN A 195 -5.68 -8.11 19.92
CA GLN A 195 -4.44 -8.83 20.27
C GLN A 195 -4.39 -10.23 19.67
N GLU A 196 -5.46 -11.02 19.83
CA GLU A 196 -5.52 -12.37 19.27
C GLU A 196 -5.57 -12.35 17.73
N ASN A 197 -6.27 -11.40 17.17
CA ASN A 197 -6.31 -11.20 15.71
C ASN A 197 -4.91 -10.88 15.17
N ASN A 198 -4.12 -10.07 15.86
CA ASN A 198 -2.76 -9.75 15.45
C ASN A 198 -1.80 -10.93 15.59
N ARG A 199 -1.96 -11.79 16.61
CA ARG A 199 -1.21 -13.06 16.68
C ARG A 199 -1.49 -13.98 15.49
N ARG A 200 -2.75 -14.03 15.05
CA ARG A 200 -3.14 -14.80 13.84
C ARG A 200 -2.61 -14.11 12.59
N LEU A 201 -2.68 -12.79 12.52
CA LEU A 201 -2.21 -12.01 11.38
C LEU A 201 -0.68 -12.14 11.19
N ALA A 202 0.09 -12.26 12.28
CA ALA A 202 1.51 -12.59 12.22
C ALA A 202 1.75 -13.94 11.51
N LYS A 203 0.95 -14.97 11.82
CA LYS A 203 1.03 -16.27 11.12
C LYS A 203 0.62 -16.17 9.65
N VAL A 204 -0.37 -15.34 9.33
CA VAL A 204 -0.76 -15.04 7.93
C VAL A 204 0.40 -14.37 7.20
N ARG A 205 1.03 -13.37 7.80
CA ARG A 205 2.22 -12.70 7.26
C ARG A 205 3.35 -13.68 6.93
N ASP A 206 3.70 -14.57 7.87
CA ASP A 206 4.74 -15.58 7.67
C ASP A 206 4.40 -16.54 6.52
N ALA A 207 3.13 -16.95 6.45
CA ALA A 207 2.66 -17.79 5.37
C ALA A 207 2.70 -17.09 4.00
N LEU A 208 2.33 -15.79 3.95
CA LEU A 208 2.39 -14.99 2.72
C LEU A 208 3.84 -14.73 2.27
N GLN A 209 4.77 -14.51 3.20
CA GLN A 209 6.19 -14.37 2.89
C GLN A 209 6.76 -15.65 2.24
N THR A 210 6.45 -16.81 2.81
CA THR A 210 6.83 -18.11 2.24
C THR A 210 6.19 -18.31 0.87
N PHE A 211 4.89 -18.05 0.75
CA PHE A 211 4.13 -18.15 -0.49
C PHE A 211 4.72 -17.27 -1.60
N ALA A 212 5.05 -16.01 -1.30
CA ALA A 212 5.64 -15.09 -2.26
C ALA A 212 6.96 -15.63 -2.81
N LYS A 213 7.84 -16.10 -1.91
CA LYS A 213 9.11 -16.71 -2.28
C LYS A 213 8.94 -17.94 -3.19
N GLU A 214 8.04 -18.86 -2.83
CA GLU A 214 7.77 -20.08 -3.60
C GLU A 214 7.15 -19.80 -4.98
N ARG A 215 6.48 -18.65 -5.12
CA ARG A 215 5.79 -18.25 -6.35
C ARG A 215 6.53 -17.19 -7.17
N ASN A 216 7.81 -16.94 -6.86
CA ASN A 216 8.61 -15.92 -7.54
C ASN A 216 7.84 -14.57 -7.61
N ALA A 217 7.39 -14.10 -6.44
CA ALA A 217 6.76 -12.81 -6.22
C ALA A 217 7.56 -12.02 -5.19
N ASP A 218 7.60 -10.70 -5.34
CA ASP A 218 8.16 -9.81 -4.35
C ASP A 218 7.24 -9.75 -3.11
N PHE A 219 7.77 -9.34 -1.97
CA PHE A 219 7.02 -9.31 -0.71
C PHE A 219 7.25 -7.98 0.02
N VAL A 220 6.15 -7.33 0.42
CA VAL A 220 6.18 -6.15 1.29
C VAL A 220 5.51 -6.47 2.61
N ASP A 221 6.27 -6.35 3.70
CA ASP A 221 5.83 -6.65 5.06
C ASP A 221 5.25 -5.40 5.76
N LEU A 222 4.02 -5.03 5.41
CA LEU A 222 3.33 -3.92 6.10
C LEU A 222 2.97 -4.28 7.54
N PHE A 223 2.81 -5.58 7.88
CA PHE A 223 2.56 -5.97 9.25
C PHE A 223 3.70 -5.51 10.17
N ARG A 224 4.94 -5.86 9.82
CA ARG A 224 6.12 -5.47 10.59
C ARG A 224 6.40 -3.97 10.49
N ALA A 225 6.33 -3.40 9.29
CA ALA A 225 6.61 -2.00 9.03
C ALA A 225 5.69 -1.06 9.83
N MET A 226 4.42 -1.46 10.02
CA MET A 226 3.44 -0.72 10.83
C MET A 226 3.43 -1.13 12.32
N GLY A 227 4.44 -1.86 12.78
CA GLY A 227 4.65 -2.16 14.21
C GLY A 227 3.96 -3.44 14.71
N GLY A 228 3.55 -4.35 13.85
CA GLY A 228 2.88 -5.60 14.22
C GLY A 228 3.68 -6.49 15.18
N ASP A 229 5.00 -6.45 15.15
CA ASP A 229 5.87 -7.19 16.06
C ASP A 229 5.90 -6.59 17.50
N LYS A 230 5.30 -5.40 17.73
CA LYS A 230 5.34 -4.66 19.00
C LYS A 230 3.98 -4.51 19.67
N LEU A 231 2.95 -5.18 19.16
CA LEU A 231 1.56 -5.03 19.60
C LEU A 231 1.20 -5.85 20.85
N GLU A 232 2.14 -6.02 21.79
CA GLU A 232 1.83 -6.54 23.14
C GLU A 232 1.18 -5.47 24.04
N ALA A 233 1.17 -4.21 23.61
CA ALA A 233 0.56 -3.12 24.36
C ALA A 233 -0.98 -3.20 24.32
N ALA A 234 -1.61 -2.93 25.45
CA ALA A 234 -3.08 -2.94 25.57
C ALA A 234 -3.77 -1.89 24.70
N VAL A 235 -3.06 -0.83 24.32
CA VAL A 235 -3.54 0.24 23.44
C VAL A 235 -2.40 0.65 22.50
N SER A 236 -2.73 0.87 21.22
CA SER A 236 -1.77 1.30 20.22
C SER A 236 -1.17 2.68 20.56
N PRO A 237 0.17 2.83 20.50
CA PRO A 237 0.84 4.08 20.87
C PRO A 237 0.63 5.22 19.87
N LYS A 238 0.28 4.88 18.63
CA LYS A 238 -0.08 5.80 17.56
C LYS A 238 -1.43 5.36 16.97
N ILE A 239 -2.24 6.32 16.56
CA ILE A 239 -3.58 6.07 16.02
C ILE A 239 -3.57 6.37 14.53
N TYR A 240 -3.73 5.33 13.72
CA TYR A 240 -3.78 5.41 12.27
C TYR A 240 -5.16 5.05 11.69
N THR A 241 -6.03 4.45 12.52
CA THR A 241 -7.35 3.98 12.09
C THR A 241 -8.47 4.64 12.89
N HIS A 242 -9.70 4.56 12.38
CA HIS A 242 -10.89 5.03 13.08
C HIS A 242 -11.46 4.01 14.06
N ASP A 243 -11.24 2.72 13.79
CA ASP A 243 -11.93 1.61 14.46
C ASP A 243 -11.07 0.37 14.64
N GLY A 244 -9.75 0.50 14.50
CA GLY A 244 -8.78 -0.58 14.54
C GLY A 244 -8.47 -1.23 13.18
N LEU A 245 -9.30 -1.00 12.17
CA LEU A 245 -9.19 -1.60 10.83
C LEU A 245 -9.10 -0.56 9.70
N HIS A 246 -9.96 0.46 9.75
CA HIS A 246 -10.11 1.41 8.65
C HIS A 246 -9.21 2.64 8.86
N PHE A 247 -8.19 2.76 8.02
CA PHE A 247 -7.19 3.82 8.09
C PHE A 247 -7.79 5.20 7.89
N THR A 248 -7.33 6.16 8.71
CA THR A 248 -7.56 7.59 8.52
C THR A 248 -6.73 8.10 7.34
N ARG A 249 -6.95 9.37 6.93
CA ARG A 249 -6.07 10.01 5.93
C ARG A 249 -4.60 10.01 6.38
N HIS A 250 -4.34 10.35 7.65
CA HIS A 250 -2.99 10.31 8.22
C HIS A 250 -2.43 8.87 8.25
N GLY A 251 -3.26 7.90 8.61
CA GLY A 251 -2.89 6.49 8.57
C GLY A 251 -2.50 6.03 7.18
N TYR A 252 -3.20 6.46 6.13
CA TYR A 252 -2.82 6.15 4.74
C TYR A 252 -1.53 6.85 4.31
N LEU A 253 -1.23 8.03 4.81
CA LEU A 253 0.06 8.70 4.56
C LEU A 253 1.22 7.88 5.13
N GLU A 254 1.12 7.47 6.40
CA GLU A 254 2.13 6.63 7.06
C GLU A 254 2.27 5.27 6.35
N LEU A 255 1.15 4.61 6.06
CA LEU A 255 1.12 3.33 5.35
C LEU A 255 1.79 3.44 3.98
N ALA A 256 1.56 4.53 3.24
CA ALA A 256 2.18 4.76 1.94
C ALA A 256 3.70 4.96 2.05
N GLY A 257 4.17 5.66 3.08
CA GLY A 257 5.60 5.79 3.38
C GLY A 257 6.24 4.43 3.67
N GLN A 258 5.63 3.62 4.55
CA GLN A 258 6.13 2.29 4.86
C GLN A 258 6.08 1.34 3.66
N PHE A 259 5.08 1.47 2.80
CA PHE A 259 4.96 0.72 1.56
C PHE A 259 6.08 1.07 0.57
N ALA A 260 6.34 2.36 0.36
CA ALA A 260 7.43 2.85 -0.49
C ALA A 260 8.80 2.35 0.00
N LEU A 261 9.07 2.47 1.32
CA LEU A 261 10.28 1.92 1.95
C LEU A 261 10.42 0.41 1.72
N GLY A 262 9.32 -0.34 1.81
CA GLY A 262 9.31 -1.78 1.56
C GLY A 262 9.66 -2.17 0.11
N LEU A 263 9.55 -1.24 -0.83
CA LEU A 263 9.96 -1.38 -2.23
C LEU A 263 11.36 -0.80 -2.52
N GLY A 264 12.04 -0.28 -1.49
CA GLY A 264 13.36 0.34 -1.62
C GLY A 264 13.34 1.79 -2.06
N TYR A 265 12.17 2.46 -2.00
CA TYR A 265 12.05 3.88 -2.28
C TYR A 265 12.26 4.72 -1.01
N GLU A 266 12.64 5.98 -1.18
CA GLU A 266 12.69 6.94 -0.08
C GLU A 266 11.28 7.44 0.28
N THR A 267 11.10 7.87 1.53
CA THR A 267 9.86 8.53 1.95
C THR A 267 9.82 9.97 1.45
N ILE A 268 8.69 10.36 0.90
CA ILE A 268 8.47 11.71 0.40
C ILE A 268 7.79 12.53 1.47
N GLN A 269 8.32 13.72 1.74
CA GLN A 269 7.67 14.67 2.64
C GLN A 269 6.58 15.43 1.88
N PRO A 270 5.34 15.46 2.41
CA PRO A 270 4.27 16.20 1.77
C PRO A 270 4.57 17.70 1.73
N ASP A 271 4.49 18.28 0.54
CA ASP A 271 4.50 19.71 0.29
C ASP A 271 3.29 20.12 -0.58
N THR A 272 3.30 21.35 -1.08
CA THR A 272 2.17 21.87 -1.88
C THR A 272 2.03 21.14 -3.21
N LEU A 273 3.13 20.80 -3.88
CA LEU A 273 3.12 20.13 -5.17
C LEU A 273 2.71 18.66 -5.04
N THR A 274 3.31 17.96 -4.08
CA THR A 274 2.91 16.61 -3.69
C THR A 274 1.40 16.53 -3.40
N GLU A 275 0.85 17.55 -2.72
CA GLU A 275 -0.58 17.60 -2.42
C GLU A 275 -1.43 17.85 -3.67
N ASN A 276 -0.96 18.65 -4.66
CA ASN A 276 -1.65 18.86 -5.92
C ASN A 276 -1.64 17.58 -6.77
N LEU A 277 -0.50 16.90 -6.86
CA LEU A 277 -0.39 15.59 -7.51
C LEU A 277 -1.37 14.58 -6.88
N ARG A 278 -1.39 14.50 -5.55
CA ARG A 278 -2.29 13.62 -4.82
C ARG A 278 -3.78 13.93 -5.09
N LYS A 279 -4.17 15.20 -5.18
CA LYS A 279 -5.55 15.60 -5.55
C LYS A 279 -5.92 15.16 -6.96
N GLY A 280 -5.02 15.33 -7.93
CA GLY A 280 -5.20 14.84 -9.30
C GLY A 280 -5.41 13.31 -9.33
N ILE A 281 -4.61 12.58 -8.56
CA ILE A 281 -4.72 11.12 -8.39
C ILE A 281 -6.08 10.73 -7.80
N ILE A 282 -6.56 11.42 -6.76
CA ILE A 282 -7.89 11.14 -6.16
C ILE A 282 -8.99 11.33 -7.18
N GLU A 283 -8.96 12.41 -7.95
CA GLU A 283 -9.97 12.68 -8.96
C GLU A 283 -9.96 11.63 -10.09
N LYS A 284 -8.79 11.29 -10.61
CA LYS A 284 -8.61 10.18 -11.54
C LYS A 284 -9.17 8.86 -10.98
N ASN A 285 -8.89 8.57 -9.72
CA ASN A 285 -9.37 7.36 -9.06
C ASN A 285 -10.90 7.36 -8.88
N ARG A 286 -11.51 8.51 -8.62
CA ARG A 286 -12.96 8.67 -8.56
C ARG A 286 -13.61 8.35 -9.92
N LEU A 287 -13.07 8.89 -10.98
CA LEU A 287 -13.57 8.65 -12.35
C LEU A 287 -13.41 7.17 -12.74
N PHE A 288 -12.24 6.59 -12.50
CA PHE A 288 -11.98 5.18 -12.78
C PHE A 288 -12.89 4.26 -11.96
N PHE A 289 -13.14 4.57 -10.70
CA PHE A 289 -14.05 3.78 -9.87
C PHE A 289 -15.44 3.70 -10.49
N HIS A 290 -16.01 4.81 -10.94
CA HIS A 290 -17.32 4.81 -11.60
C HIS A 290 -17.30 4.14 -12.98
N ARG A 291 -16.15 4.18 -13.68
CA ARG A 291 -15.97 3.51 -14.96
C ARG A 291 -16.03 1.98 -14.87
N TRP A 292 -15.33 1.39 -13.90
CA TRP A 292 -15.24 -0.06 -13.81
C TRP A 292 -16.25 -0.68 -12.85
N ARG A 293 -16.82 0.12 -11.95
CA ARG A 293 -17.78 -0.30 -10.93
C ARG A 293 -18.92 0.73 -10.80
N PRO A 294 -19.75 0.89 -11.81
CA PRO A 294 -20.87 1.83 -11.76
C PRO A 294 -21.86 1.45 -10.66
N ALA A 295 -22.36 2.46 -9.93
CA ALA A 295 -23.23 2.27 -8.76
C ALA A 295 -24.55 1.54 -9.08
N ASN A 296 -25.05 1.70 -10.30
CA ASN A 296 -26.32 1.11 -10.77
C ASN A 296 -26.10 -0.09 -11.69
N GLU A 297 -25.06 -0.88 -11.50
CA GLU A 297 -24.70 -2.01 -12.38
C GLU A 297 -25.85 -2.98 -12.62
N THR A 298 -26.69 -3.20 -11.61
CA THR A 298 -27.88 -4.06 -11.75
C THR A 298 -28.81 -3.60 -12.87
N TYR A 299 -28.96 -2.30 -13.03
CA TYR A 299 -29.81 -1.69 -14.07
C TYR A 299 -29.08 -1.54 -15.40
N LEU A 300 -27.78 -1.46 -15.43
CA LEU A 300 -26.99 -1.30 -16.65
C LEU A 300 -26.74 -2.64 -17.33
N TYR A 301 -26.35 -3.67 -16.59
CA TYR A 301 -25.78 -4.90 -17.14
C TYR A 301 -26.47 -6.20 -16.69
N LEU A 302 -27.16 -6.19 -15.52
CA LEU A 302 -27.68 -7.40 -14.91
C LEU A 302 -29.20 -7.60 -15.19
N PHE A 303 -29.90 -8.22 -14.28
CA PHE A 303 -31.30 -8.66 -14.49
C PHE A 303 -32.32 -7.53 -14.65
N ARG A 304 -31.99 -6.28 -14.24
CA ARG A 304 -32.82 -5.10 -14.45
C ARG A 304 -32.38 -4.21 -15.64
N LYS A 305 -31.54 -4.73 -16.55
CA LYS A 305 -31.02 -3.97 -17.69
C LYS A 305 -32.09 -3.48 -18.65
N HIS A 306 -33.30 -4.06 -18.62
CA HIS A 306 -34.45 -3.60 -19.41
C HIS A 306 -34.92 -2.19 -18.99
N GLU A 307 -34.57 -1.72 -17.78
CA GLU A 307 -34.98 -0.41 -17.29
C GLU A 307 -33.98 0.70 -17.72
N GLN A 308 -32.68 0.49 -17.58
CA GLN A 308 -31.64 1.49 -17.80
C GLN A 308 -30.43 0.99 -18.64
N GLY A 309 -30.53 -0.20 -19.25
CA GLY A 309 -29.41 -0.78 -20.00
C GLY A 309 -28.95 0.05 -21.19
N ASN A 310 -29.81 0.95 -21.72
CA ASN A 310 -29.42 1.89 -22.76
C ASN A 310 -28.35 2.88 -22.31
N ASN A 311 -28.24 3.16 -21.00
CA ASN A 311 -27.23 4.06 -20.45
C ASN A 311 -25.86 3.39 -20.29
N ALA A 312 -25.78 2.06 -20.45
CA ALA A 312 -24.52 1.32 -20.37
C ALA A 312 -23.44 1.83 -21.34
N LYS A 313 -23.85 2.37 -22.50
CA LYS A 313 -22.96 3.00 -23.49
C LYS A 313 -22.31 4.30 -23.03
N GLU A 314 -22.81 4.90 -21.93
CA GLU A 314 -22.25 6.11 -21.35
C GLU A 314 -21.03 5.81 -20.48
N ILE A 315 -20.96 4.62 -19.91
CA ILE A 315 -19.86 4.23 -19.01
C ILE A 315 -18.48 4.30 -19.67
N PRO A 316 -18.25 3.85 -20.91
CA PRO A 316 -16.97 4.04 -21.59
C PRO A 316 -16.58 5.49 -21.84
N GLN A 317 -17.51 6.47 -21.75
CA GLN A 317 -17.18 7.89 -21.90
C GLN A 317 -16.31 8.44 -20.76
N PHE A 318 -16.16 7.71 -19.66
CA PHE A 318 -15.17 8.02 -18.63
C PHE A 318 -13.73 7.84 -19.13
N ASP A 319 -13.47 6.94 -20.09
CA ASP A 319 -12.11 6.60 -20.52
C ASP A 319 -11.31 7.82 -21.00
N PRO A 320 -11.79 8.69 -21.93
CA PRO A 320 -11.05 9.87 -22.36
C PRO A 320 -10.84 10.88 -21.22
N ILE A 321 -11.78 10.99 -20.26
CA ILE A 321 -11.65 11.91 -19.13
C ILE A 321 -10.59 11.39 -18.16
N ILE A 322 -10.49 10.08 -17.97
CA ILE A 322 -9.44 9.45 -17.16
C ILE A 322 -8.08 9.68 -17.81
N GLU A 323 -7.96 9.50 -19.12
CA GLU A 323 -6.72 9.75 -19.86
C GLU A 323 -6.26 11.21 -19.77
N GLU A 324 -7.18 12.17 -19.80
CA GLU A 324 -6.88 13.58 -19.59
C GLU A 324 -6.31 13.83 -18.19
N ARG A 325 -6.93 13.26 -17.14
CA ARG A 325 -6.42 13.35 -15.76
C ARG A 325 -5.04 12.68 -15.60
N GLU A 326 -4.79 11.59 -16.30
CA GLU A 326 -3.49 10.92 -16.28
C GLU A 326 -2.38 11.78 -16.92
N LYS A 327 -2.69 12.56 -17.94
CA LYS A 327 -1.77 13.55 -18.52
C LYS A 327 -1.48 14.70 -17.54
N GLU A 328 -2.51 15.25 -16.90
CA GLU A 328 -2.33 16.27 -15.86
C GLU A 328 -1.46 15.76 -14.69
N ILE A 329 -1.63 14.51 -14.28
CA ILE A 329 -0.80 13.87 -13.25
C ILE A 329 0.66 13.80 -13.71
N GLU A 330 0.92 13.43 -14.96
CA GLU A 330 2.26 13.39 -15.55
C GLU A 330 2.92 14.77 -15.61
N GLU A 331 2.16 15.81 -15.93
CA GLU A 331 2.63 17.19 -15.90
C GLU A 331 2.99 17.66 -14.48
N LEU A 332 2.17 17.31 -13.48
CA LEU A 332 2.44 17.63 -12.08
C LEU A 332 3.66 16.85 -11.54
N GLU A 333 3.83 15.60 -11.93
CA GLU A 333 5.01 14.79 -11.62
C GLU A 333 6.29 15.44 -12.20
N GLN A 334 6.25 15.93 -13.43
CA GLN A 334 7.37 16.59 -14.07
C GLN A 334 7.73 17.90 -13.34
N GLN A 335 6.75 18.69 -12.95
CA GLN A 335 6.97 19.93 -12.19
C GLN A 335 7.64 19.66 -10.85
N GLU A 336 7.20 18.63 -10.11
CA GLU A 336 7.81 18.21 -8.85
C GLU A 336 9.26 17.79 -9.04
N THR A 337 9.53 17.03 -10.09
CA THR A 337 10.87 16.57 -10.44
C THR A 337 11.81 17.74 -10.77
N ASP A 338 11.36 18.74 -11.52
CA ASP A 338 12.18 19.87 -11.96
C ASP A 338 12.51 20.80 -10.78
N ILE A 339 11.55 21.03 -9.87
CA ILE A 339 11.79 21.80 -8.64
C ILE A 339 12.76 21.09 -7.72
N SER A 340 12.63 19.79 -7.55
CA SER A 340 13.54 18.98 -6.74
C SER A 340 14.98 19.03 -7.28
N LYS A 341 15.17 19.01 -8.59
CA LYS A 341 16.48 19.19 -9.23
C LYS A 341 17.06 20.58 -9.00
N GLU A 342 16.24 21.61 -9.12
CA GLU A 342 16.66 22.99 -8.87
C GLU A 342 17.09 23.19 -7.42
N GLN A 343 16.30 22.70 -6.46
CA GLN A 343 16.65 22.76 -5.04
C GLN A 343 17.96 22.03 -4.72
N LEU A 344 18.19 20.87 -5.35
CA LEU A 344 19.44 20.12 -5.20
C LEU A 344 20.64 20.90 -5.76
N ASN A 345 20.49 21.55 -6.90
CA ASN A 345 21.54 22.37 -7.51
C ASN A 345 21.86 23.59 -6.65
N ILE A 346 20.84 24.25 -6.07
CA ILE A 346 21.04 25.35 -5.11
C ILE A 346 21.75 24.87 -3.85
N ALA A 347 21.39 23.72 -3.33
CA ALA A 347 22.04 23.14 -2.15
C ALA A 347 23.51 22.79 -2.42
N LYS A 348 23.81 22.17 -3.56
CA LYS A 348 25.19 21.90 -4.00
C LYS A 348 26.02 23.16 -4.12
N ALA A 349 25.50 24.19 -4.81
CA ALA A 349 26.18 25.47 -4.95
C ALA A 349 26.48 26.13 -3.58
N LYS A 350 25.58 25.99 -2.60
CA LYS A 350 25.81 26.47 -1.22
C LYS A 350 26.90 25.68 -0.51
N ILE A 351 26.97 24.37 -0.69
CA ILE A 351 28.01 23.52 -0.13
C ILE A 351 29.37 23.91 -0.74
N ASP A 352 29.48 23.99 -2.06
CA ASP A 352 30.68 24.37 -2.77
C ASP A 352 31.21 25.76 -2.31
N ALA A 353 30.28 26.71 -2.12
CA ALA A 353 30.64 28.05 -1.60
C ALA A 353 31.12 28.04 -0.14
N LEU A 354 30.60 27.14 0.70
CA LEU A 354 31.06 26.96 2.08
C LEU A 354 32.42 26.29 2.12
N GLU A 355 32.64 25.27 1.30
CA GLU A 355 33.94 24.60 1.19
C GLU A 355 35.04 25.58 0.70
N SER A 356 34.76 26.37 -0.34
CA SER A 356 35.69 27.39 -0.83
C SER A 356 36.10 28.37 0.28
N LYS A 357 35.12 28.90 1.04
CA LYS A 357 35.38 29.76 2.19
C LYS A 357 36.17 29.10 3.30
N TYR A 358 36.07 27.81 3.47
CA TYR A 358 36.82 27.07 4.46
C TYR A 358 38.29 26.92 4.03
N TYR A 359 38.55 26.60 2.76
CA TYR A 359 39.90 26.48 2.22
C TYR A 359 40.62 27.81 2.04
N GLU A 360 39.90 28.94 1.91
CA GLU A 360 40.51 30.29 1.92
C GLU A 360 41.02 30.74 3.31
N LYS A 361 40.61 30.03 4.37
CA LYS A 361 40.97 30.37 5.76
C LYS A 361 42.06 29.48 6.35
N ILE A 362 42.50 28.47 5.65
CA ILE A 362 43.61 27.58 5.98
C ILE A 362 44.83 27.98 5.19
#